data_2eb8f4ddbfacc179d9351bd4299c4030
#
_entry.id   2eb8f4ddbfacc179d9351bd4299c4030
#
_cell.length_a   1.000
_cell.length_b   1.000
_cell.length_c   1.000
_cell.angle_alpha   90.00
_cell.angle_beta   90.00
_cell.angle_gamma   90.00
#
_symmetry.space_group_name_H-M   'P 1'
#
loop_
_entity.id
_entity.type
_entity.pdbx_description
1 polymer ?
#
loop_
_entity_poly.entity_id
_entity_poly.type
_entity_poly.pdbx_seq_one_letter_code
_entity_poly.pdbx_strand_id
1 'polypeptide(L)'
;MTHPALEPGRIAVITGAASGIGLAAAKALAGRGLNVILADLHEASLAEARQAVEAISSPEKVRVAVVDVGRFEELQTLQLMAIEAFGAVNLLMNNAGMGANPGKPWEGLDGWRRLIEVNLWGAINGVQAFVPWMLAEQGPGLVVNTGSKQGITLPPGNSAYNVSKAGLKAYTELLAHELRGAAGDRVSAHLLIPGSTWTGMTRRASEKPPGAWSAEQVVDFMLEGLERGDFYLLCPDNDTPRALDEKRMAWMAGDVIENRPALSRWHPDYTERFAAFIKDA
;
A
#
# COMPACT_ATOMS: atom_id res chain seq x y z
N MET A 1 17.75 -12.93 5.46
CA MET A 1 18.67 -12.26 4.47
C MET A 1 17.91 -11.08 3.92
N THR A 2 18.56 -9.94 3.77
CA THR A 2 17.93 -8.74 3.18
C THR A 2 17.48 -9.04 1.75
N HIS A 3 16.26 -8.62 1.37
CA HIS A 3 15.79 -8.78 0.00
C HIS A 3 16.74 -8.04 -0.98
N PRO A 4 17.17 -8.65 -2.09
CA PRO A 4 18.19 -8.06 -2.97
C PRO A 4 17.85 -6.65 -3.51
N ALA A 5 16.57 -6.33 -3.68
CA ALA A 5 16.11 -4.99 -4.09
C ALA A 5 16.20 -3.93 -2.97
N LEU A 6 16.48 -4.34 -1.73
CA LEU A 6 16.59 -3.47 -0.54
C LEU A 6 18.03 -3.30 -0.04
N GLU A 7 19.01 -3.74 -0.81
CA GLU A 7 20.43 -3.55 -0.51
C GLU A 7 20.85 -2.08 -0.64
N PRO A 8 21.87 -1.61 0.09
CA PRO A 8 22.42 -0.27 -0.08
C PRO A 8 22.80 0.04 -1.53
N GLY A 9 22.50 1.28 -1.96
CA GLY A 9 22.75 1.73 -3.34
C GLY A 9 21.62 1.40 -4.33
N ARG A 10 20.63 0.56 -3.95
CA ARG A 10 19.43 0.31 -4.74
C ARG A 10 18.53 1.55 -4.78
N ILE A 11 17.60 1.57 -5.72
CA ILE A 11 16.75 2.73 -6.00
C ILE A 11 15.29 2.40 -5.68
N ALA A 12 14.68 3.22 -4.83
CA ALA A 12 13.27 3.12 -4.44
C ALA A 12 12.47 4.32 -4.94
N VAL A 13 11.36 4.06 -5.63
CA VAL A 13 10.34 5.05 -6.00
C VAL A 13 9.12 4.82 -5.12
N ILE A 14 8.67 5.86 -4.41
CA ILE A 14 7.57 5.78 -3.46
C ILE A 14 6.53 6.84 -3.82
N THR A 15 5.30 6.42 -4.12
CA THR A 15 4.18 7.34 -4.34
C THR A 15 3.43 7.63 -3.04
N GLY A 16 2.84 8.84 -2.91
CA GLY A 16 2.26 9.29 -1.64
C GLY A 16 3.31 9.45 -0.55
N ALA A 17 4.52 9.91 -0.93
CA ALA A 17 5.70 9.94 -0.06
C ALA A 17 5.83 11.21 0.78
N ALA A 18 4.94 12.18 0.64
CA ALA A 18 4.99 13.41 1.42
C ALA A 18 4.51 13.25 2.88
N SER A 19 3.85 12.14 3.22
CA SER A 19 3.34 11.91 4.57
C SER A 19 3.11 10.44 4.90
N GLY A 20 2.74 10.15 6.14
CA GLY A 20 2.26 8.84 6.59
C GLY A 20 3.20 7.68 6.25
N ILE A 21 2.63 6.57 5.78
CA ILE A 21 3.38 5.33 5.49
C ILE A 21 4.44 5.56 4.41
N GLY A 22 4.12 6.36 3.36
CA GLY A 22 5.07 6.65 2.28
C GLY A 22 6.30 7.40 2.76
N LEU A 23 6.13 8.42 3.60
CA LEU A 23 7.25 9.17 4.19
C LEU A 23 8.06 8.30 5.16
N ALA A 24 7.40 7.50 5.99
CA ALA A 24 8.08 6.58 6.88
C ALA A 24 8.91 5.54 6.10
N ALA A 25 8.36 5.01 4.99
CA ALA A 25 9.08 4.10 4.10
C ALA A 25 10.29 4.79 3.45
N ALA A 26 10.13 6.02 2.94
CA ALA A 26 11.23 6.79 2.37
C ALA A 26 12.37 6.99 3.37
N LYS A 27 12.05 7.35 4.62
CA LYS A 27 13.04 7.50 5.70
C LYS A 27 13.74 6.18 6.02
N ALA A 28 13.00 5.10 6.19
CA ALA A 28 13.56 3.80 6.53
C ALA A 28 14.47 3.26 5.42
N LEU A 29 14.08 3.40 4.15
CA LEU A 29 14.86 2.96 3.00
C LEU A 29 16.12 3.84 2.79
N ALA A 30 16.01 5.16 2.94
CA ALA A 30 17.14 6.07 2.92
C ALA A 30 18.15 5.75 4.03
N GLY A 31 17.67 5.46 5.25
CA GLY A 31 18.50 5.02 6.39
C GLY A 31 19.20 3.67 6.15
N ARG A 32 18.66 2.83 5.28
CA ARG A 32 19.30 1.58 4.81
C ARG A 32 20.29 1.82 3.66
N GLY A 33 20.48 3.07 3.23
CA GLY A 33 21.44 3.46 2.19
C GLY A 33 20.92 3.41 0.76
N LEU A 34 19.61 3.26 0.55
CA LEU A 34 19.02 3.33 -0.78
C LEU A 34 18.99 4.78 -1.29
N ASN A 35 18.99 4.93 -2.62
CA ASN A 35 18.57 6.15 -3.28
C ASN A 35 17.04 6.18 -3.33
N VAL A 36 16.42 7.31 -2.97
CA VAL A 36 14.96 7.39 -2.87
C VAL A 36 14.38 8.52 -3.70
N ILE A 37 13.26 8.22 -4.36
CA ILE A 37 12.48 9.18 -5.13
C ILE A 37 11.12 9.29 -4.47
N LEU A 38 10.81 10.46 -3.95
CA LEU A 38 9.54 10.78 -3.31
C LEU A 38 8.61 11.39 -4.36
N ALA A 39 7.48 10.75 -4.63
CA ALA A 39 6.45 11.26 -5.52
C ALA A 39 5.17 11.54 -4.74
N ASP A 40 4.59 12.72 -4.89
CA ASP A 40 3.33 13.12 -4.25
C ASP A 40 2.64 14.21 -5.05
N LEU A 41 1.36 14.45 -4.79
CA LEU A 41 0.58 15.51 -5.45
C LEU A 41 0.90 16.91 -4.90
N HIS A 42 1.32 17.02 -3.63
CA HIS A 42 1.42 18.27 -2.89
C HIS A 42 2.87 18.75 -2.76
N GLU A 43 3.27 19.73 -3.56
CA GLU A 43 4.64 20.25 -3.65
C GLU A 43 5.20 20.74 -2.30
N ALA A 44 4.41 21.50 -1.52
CA ALA A 44 4.87 22.03 -0.23
C ALA A 44 5.22 20.91 0.77
N SER A 45 4.31 19.92 0.92
CA SER A 45 4.57 18.77 1.81
C SER A 45 5.72 17.90 1.30
N LEU A 46 5.90 17.82 -0.01
CA LEU A 46 6.98 17.09 -0.64
C LEU A 46 8.34 17.74 -0.35
N ALA A 47 8.41 19.08 -0.31
CA ALA A 47 9.62 19.80 0.06
C ALA A 47 10.03 19.55 1.53
N GLU A 48 9.06 19.52 2.45
CA GLU A 48 9.30 19.17 3.85
C GLU A 48 9.76 17.70 4.00
N ALA A 49 9.11 16.79 3.29
CA ALA A 49 9.47 15.38 3.27
C ALA A 49 10.90 15.17 2.76
N ARG A 50 11.28 15.87 1.68
CA ARG A 50 12.64 15.87 1.14
C ARG A 50 13.67 16.23 2.20
N GLN A 51 13.50 17.35 2.89
CA GLN A 51 14.42 17.79 3.95
C GLN A 51 14.55 16.73 5.06
N ALA A 52 13.42 16.13 5.46
CA ALA A 52 13.39 15.10 6.49
C ALA A 52 14.10 13.79 6.09
N VAL A 53 14.13 13.46 4.79
CA VAL A 53 14.83 12.28 4.27
C VAL A 53 16.31 12.58 4.01
N GLU A 54 16.64 13.76 3.48
CA GLU A 54 18.03 14.22 3.29
C GLU A 54 18.81 14.29 4.61
N ALA A 55 18.14 14.61 5.70
CA ALA A 55 18.75 14.61 7.05
C ALA A 55 19.17 13.21 7.54
N ILE A 56 18.61 12.15 6.98
CA ILE A 56 18.92 10.75 7.32
C ILE A 56 19.98 10.17 6.37
N SER A 57 20.01 10.65 5.12
CA SER A 57 20.96 10.19 4.11
C SER A 57 21.83 11.34 3.58
N SER A 58 21.64 11.74 2.33
CA SER A 58 22.34 12.89 1.75
C SER A 58 21.55 13.43 0.54
N PRO A 59 21.71 14.73 0.18
CA PRO A 59 20.95 15.37 -0.89
C PRO A 59 21.08 14.69 -2.27
N GLU A 60 22.25 14.12 -2.57
CA GLU A 60 22.50 13.43 -3.83
C GLU A 60 21.69 12.13 -3.97
N LYS A 61 21.28 11.51 -2.86
CA LYS A 61 20.50 10.27 -2.82
C LYS A 61 18.98 10.48 -2.83
N VAL A 62 18.52 11.73 -2.79
CA VAL A 62 17.09 12.03 -2.71
C VAL A 62 16.65 12.83 -3.91
N ARG A 63 15.55 12.42 -4.53
CA ARG A 63 14.85 13.18 -5.57
C ARG A 63 13.38 13.30 -5.20
N VAL A 64 12.73 14.33 -5.74
CA VAL A 64 11.29 14.56 -5.54
C VAL A 64 10.62 14.83 -6.89
N ALA A 65 9.36 14.43 -7.02
CA ALA A 65 8.54 14.71 -8.19
C ALA A 65 7.09 14.99 -7.78
N VAL A 66 6.51 16.04 -8.31
CA VAL A 66 5.06 16.30 -8.17
C VAL A 66 4.35 15.44 -9.19
N VAL A 67 3.49 14.52 -8.73
CA VAL A 67 2.85 13.50 -9.57
C VAL A 67 1.42 13.23 -9.11
N ASP A 68 0.47 13.32 -10.04
CA ASP A 68 -0.86 12.72 -9.88
C ASP A 68 -0.84 11.29 -10.42
N VAL A 69 -0.88 10.31 -9.51
CA VAL A 69 -0.84 8.88 -9.86
C VAL A 69 -2.03 8.42 -10.72
N GLY A 70 -3.15 9.17 -10.72
CA GLY A 70 -4.28 8.93 -11.63
C GLY A 70 -3.93 9.17 -13.11
N ARG A 71 -2.83 9.84 -13.41
CA ARG A 71 -2.39 10.20 -14.76
C ARG A 71 -1.20 9.35 -15.18
N PHE A 72 -1.43 8.44 -16.11
CA PHE A 72 -0.40 7.49 -16.55
C PHE A 72 0.86 8.19 -17.09
N GLU A 73 0.71 9.26 -17.85
CA GLU A 73 1.81 10.02 -18.45
C GLU A 73 2.74 10.63 -17.38
N GLU A 74 2.18 10.97 -16.21
CA GLU A 74 2.98 11.50 -15.10
C GLU A 74 3.82 10.38 -14.45
N LEU A 75 3.30 9.15 -14.38
CA LEU A 75 4.07 7.98 -13.92
C LEU A 75 5.16 7.57 -14.93
N GLN A 76 4.91 7.71 -16.23
CA GLN A 76 5.95 7.50 -17.24
C GLN A 76 7.08 8.55 -17.10
N THR A 77 6.71 9.81 -16.89
CA THR A 77 7.70 10.89 -16.66
C THR A 77 8.51 10.63 -15.38
N LEU A 78 7.86 10.18 -14.30
CA LEU A 78 8.53 9.78 -13.05
C LEU A 78 9.51 8.63 -13.28
N GLN A 79 9.14 7.64 -14.07
CA GLN A 79 10.01 6.51 -14.42
C GLN A 79 11.25 6.97 -15.20
N LEU A 80 11.08 7.81 -16.21
CA LEU A 80 12.19 8.36 -17.00
C LEU A 80 13.14 9.18 -16.11
N MET A 81 12.59 10.04 -15.24
CA MET A 81 13.38 10.80 -14.27
C MET A 81 14.18 9.88 -13.32
N ALA A 82 13.57 8.78 -12.87
CA ALA A 82 14.24 7.83 -11.98
C ALA A 82 15.45 7.18 -12.66
N ILE A 83 15.29 6.77 -13.91
CA ILE A 83 16.35 6.17 -14.72
C ILE A 83 17.46 7.19 -15.02
N GLU A 84 17.10 8.42 -15.39
CA GLU A 84 18.06 9.49 -15.65
C GLU A 84 18.88 9.82 -14.40
N ALA A 85 18.22 9.89 -13.23
CA ALA A 85 18.87 10.26 -11.98
C ALA A 85 19.78 9.19 -11.40
N PHE A 86 19.41 7.90 -11.53
CA PHE A 86 20.05 6.79 -10.81
C PHE A 86 20.33 5.54 -11.65
N GLY A 87 19.91 5.51 -12.91
CA GLY A 87 20.17 4.42 -13.86
C GLY A 87 19.30 3.18 -13.69
N ALA A 88 18.52 3.07 -12.62
CA ALA A 88 17.70 1.90 -12.32
C ALA A 88 16.48 2.22 -11.45
N VAL A 89 15.54 1.28 -11.30
CA VAL A 89 14.54 1.24 -10.24
C VAL A 89 14.43 -0.19 -9.73
N ASN A 90 14.71 -0.39 -8.45
CA ASN A 90 14.69 -1.69 -7.80
C ASN A 90 13.44 -1.90 -6.92
N LEU A 91 12.89 -0.84 -6.35
CA LEU A 91 11.65 -0.86 -5.59
C LEU A 91 10.67 0.17 -6.15
N LEU A 92 9.47 -0.27 -6.46
CA LEU A 92 8.29 0.57 -6.67
C LEU A 92 7.31 0.36 -5.52
N MET A 93 7.06 1.39 -4.71
CA MET A 93 6.01 1.36 -3.69
C MET A 93 4.82 2.22 -4.14
N ASN A 94 3.78 1.57 -4.63
CA ASN A 94 2.49 2.19 -4.94
C ASN A 94 1.70 2.38 -3.64
N ASN A 95 1.93 3.53 -3.00
CA ASN A 95 1.37 3.84 -1.69
C ASN A 95 0.41 5.04 -1.73
N ALA A 96 0.44 5.87 -2.75
CA ALA A 96 -0.50 6.98 -2.90
C ALA A 96 -1.95 6.50 -2.77
N GLY A 97 -2.74 7.23 -1.99
CA GLY A 97 -4.13 6.88 -1.76
C GLY A 97 -4.90 7.99 -1.04
N MET A 98 -6.21 7.93 -1.13
CA MET A 98 -7.12 8.85 -0.46
C MET A 98 -8.23 8.10 0.28
N GLY A 99 -8.72 8.68 1.39
CA GLY A 99 -9.75 8.11 2.26
C GLY A 99 -11.11 8.82 2.14
N ALA A 100 -11.43 9.40 1.00
CA ALA A 100 -12.71 10.06 0.79
C ALA A 100 -13.89 9.08 0.94
N ASN A 101 -15.00 9.59 1.44
CA ASN A 101 -16.26 8.86 1.49
C ASN A 101 -17.32 9.60 0.66
N PRO A 102 -17.61 9.16 -0.55
CA PRO A 102 -18.56 9.81 -1.44
C PRO A 102 -20.05 9.59 -1.06
N GLY A 103 -20.33 8.86 0.02
CA GLY A 103 -21.69 8.56 0.46
C GLY A 103 -22.09 7.11 0.21
N LYS A 104 -23.40 6.91 -0.01
CA LYS A 104 -23.95 5.58 -0.30
C LYS A 104 -23.49 5.05 -1.66
N PRO A 105 -23.59 3.73 -1.92
CA PRO A 105 -23.16 3.15 -3.21
C PRO A 105 -23.78 3.78 -4.47
N TRP A 106 -24.92 4.43 -4.34
CA TRP A 106 -25.65 5.12 -5.43
C TRP A 106 -25.52 6.65 -5.41
N GLU A 107 -24.59 7.20 -4.62
CA GLU A 107 -24.35 8.63 -4.45
C GLU A 107 -22.92 9.00 -4.84
N GLY A 108 -22.67 10.28 -5.11
CA GLY A 108 -21.32 10.86 -5.19
C GLY A 108 -20.44 10.30 -6.30
N LEU A 109 -20.98 10.12 -7.52
CA LEU A 109 -20.29 9.48 -8.66
C LEU A 109 -18.86 10.03 -8.92
N ASP A 110 -18.67 11.34 -8.84
CA ASP A 110 -17.34 11.93 -9.10
C ASP A 110 -16.34 11.61 -7.97
N GLY A 111 -16.82 11.56 -6.73
CA GLY A 111 -16.01 11.08 -5.60
C GLY A 111 -15.62 9.60 -5.75
N TRP A 112 -16.53 8.75 -6.25
CA TRP A 112 -16.25 7.36 -6.60
C TRP A 112 -15.15 7.27 -7.67
N ARG A 113 -15.32 8.00 -8.77
CA ARG A 113 -14.35 8.00 -9.87
C ARG A 113 -12.96 8.42 -9.39
N ARG A 114 -12.88 9.55 -8.68
CA ARG A 114 -11.59 10.05 -8.18
C ARG A 114 -10.92 9.08 -7.20
N LEU A 115 -11.71 8.44 -6.32
CA LEU A 115 -11.17 7.48 -5.36
C LEU A 115 -10.62 6.22 -6.04
N ILE A 116 -11.35 5.65 -6.99
CA ILE A 116 -10.90 4.51 -7.78
C ILE A 116 -9.67 4.87 -8.62
N GLU A 117 -9.68 6.06 -9.23
CA GLU A 117 -8.57 6.56 -10.04
C GLU A 117 -7.27 6.66 -9.22
N VAL A 118 -7.32 7.19 -8.01
CA VAL A 118 -6.13 7.31 -7.17
C VAL A 118 -5.75 5.95 -6.55
N ASN A 119 -6.70 5.26 -5.88
CA ASN A 119 -6.38 4.11 -5.03
C ASN A 119 -6.16 2.81 -5.81
N LEU A 120 -6.71 2.67 -7.01
CA LEU A 120 -6.59 1.47 -7.83
C LEU A 120 -5.82 1.76 -9.13
N TRP A 121 -6.31 2.71 -9.94
CA TRP A 121 -5.63 3.06 -11.19
C TRP A 121 -4.24 3.65 -10.95
N GLY A 122 -4.02 4.40 -9.87
CA GLY A 122 -2.69 4.89 -9.51
C GLY A 122 -1.66 3.77 -9.34
N ALA A 123 -2.02 2.66 -8.71
CA ALA A 123 -1.15 1.50 -8.60
C ALA A 123 -0.99 0.75 -9.95
N ILE A 124 -2.07 0.61 -10.73
CA ILE A 124 -2.02 0.02 -12.07
C ILE A 124 -1.10 0.84 -12.98
N ASN A 125 -1.24 2.16 -12.99
CA ASN A 125 -0.39 3.08 -13.75
C ASN A 125 1.08 2.94 -13.35
N GLY A 126 1.37 2.88 -12.03
CA GLY A 126 2.73 2.64 -11.53
C GLY A 126 3.31 1.33 -12.07
N VAL A 127 2.57 0.23 -11.97
CA VAL A 127 3.00 -1.06 -12.51
C VAL A 127 3.23 -0.99 -14.02
N GLN A 128 2.29 -0.38 -14.78
CA GLN A 128 2.41 -0.25 -16.24
C GLN A 128 3.62 0.60 -16.67
N ALA A 129 3.98 1.62 -15.89
CA ALA A 129 5.13 2.45 -16.18
C ALA A 129 6.47 1.78 -15.83
N PHE A 130 6.56 1.11 -14.69
CA PHE A 130 7.84 0.65 -14.12
C PHE A 130 8.16 -0.82 -14.38
N VAL A 131 7.17 -1.72 -14.33
CA VAL A 131 7.43 -3.17 -14.39
C VAL A 131 7.99 -3.64 -15.74
N PRO A 132 7.55 -3.15 -16.91
CA PRO A 132 8.16 -3.53 -18.18
C PRO A 132 9.67 -3.25 -18.22
N TRP A 133 10.09 -2.12 -17.65
CA TRP A 133 11.50 -1.78 -17.52
C TRP A 133 12.23 -2.69 -16.53
N MET A 134 11.66 -2.95 -15.34
CA MET A 134 12.23 -3.90 -14.37
C MET A 134 12.40 -5.31 -14.95
N LEU A 135 11.49 -5.73 -15.82
CA LEU A 135 11.59 -7.03 -16.50
C LEU A 135 12.70 -7.06 -17.56
N ALA A 136 12.93 -5.96 -18.27
CA ALA A 136 13.99 -5.83 -19.27
C ALA A 136 15.38 -5.78 -18.62
N GLU A 137 15.49 -5.20 -17.43
CA GLU A 137 16.75 -5.13 -16.67
C GLU A 137 17.10 -6.47 -16.00
N GLN A 138 18.38 -6.69 -15.75
CA GLN A 138 18.88 -7.93 -15.09
C GLN A 138 18.95 -7.82 -13.56
N GLY A 139 18.67 -6.65 -13.00
CA GLY A 139 18.69 -6.41 -11.56
C GLY A 139 17.44 -6.93 -10.82
N PRO A 140 17.51 -7.05 -9.48
CA PRO A 140 16.35 -7.41 -8.69
C PRO A 140 15.29 -6.30 -8.72
N GLY A 141 14.02 -6.69 -8.79
CA GLY A 141 12.86 -5.80 -8.77
C GLY A 141 11.86 -6.17 -7.67
N LEU A 142 11.26 -5.17 -7.05
CA LEU A 142 10.28 -5.34 -5.99
C LEU A 142 9.15 -4.33 -6.19
N VAL A 143 7.91 -4.80 -6.22
CA VAL A 143 6.71 -3.96 -6.22
C VAL A 143 5.96 -4.17 -4.91
N VAL A 144 5.66 -3.08 -4.19
CA VAL A 144 4.81 -3.10 -3.00
C VAL A 144 3.57 -2.25 -3.27
N ASN A 145 2.40 -2.87 -3.25
CA ASN A 145 1.12 -2.17 -3.34
C ASN A 145 0.49 -2.03 -1.96
N THR A 146 0.13 -0.81 -1.56
CA THR A 146 -0.50 -0.54 -0.26
C THR A 146 -2.00 -0.74 -0.32
N GLY A 147 -2.43 -1.91 0.13
CA GLY A 147 -3.82 -2.30 0.32
C GLY A 147 -4.45 -1.73 1.59
N SER A 148 -5.36 -2.49 2.20
CA SER A 148 -5.99 -2.21 3.50
C SER A 148 -6.76 -3.44 3.99
N LYS A 149 -6.91 -3.63 5.30
CA LYS A 149 -7.86 -4.61 5.88
C LYS A 149 -9.29 -4.39 5.37
N GLN A 150 -9.66 -3.15 5.05
CA GLN A 150 -10.98 -2.83 4.47
C GLN A 150 -11.18 -3.43 3.08
N GLY A 151 -10.13 -3.67 2.32
CA GLY A 151 -10.19 -4.38 1.03
C GLY A 151 -10.43 -5.89 1.16
N ILE A 152 -10.36 -6.43 2.37
CA ILE A 152 -10.59 -7.85 2.65
C ILE A 152 -11.92 -8.04 3.39
N THR A 153 -12.13 -7.30 4.48
CA THR A 153 -13.27 -7.52 5.38
C THR A 153 -14.49 -6.61 5.09
N LEU A 154 -14.38 -5.69 4.15
CA LEU A 154 -15.45 -4.85 3.59
C LEU A 154 -16.39 -4.21 4.63
N PRO A 155 -15.89 -3.53 5.68
CA PRO A 155 -16.76 -2.95 6.70
C PRO A 155 -17.73 -1.92 6.07
N PRO A 156 -19.02 -1.89 6.48
CA PRO A 156 -19.95 -0.89 5.99
C PRO A 156 -19.49 0.55 6.25
N GLY A 157 -19.90 1.48 5.39
CA GLY A 157 -19.73 2.92 5.60
C GLY A 157 -18.78 3.63 4.63
N ASN A 158 -17.92 2.91 3.89
CA ASN A 158 -17.10 3.49 2.83
C ASN A 158 -16.94 2.53 1.65
N SER A 159 -17.99 2.37 0.87
CA SER A 159 -18.04 1.39 -0.22
C SER A 159 -17.01 1.64 -1.30
N ALA A 160 -16.79 2.89 -1.69
CA ALA A 160 -15.81 3.23 -2.74
C ALA A 160 -14.38 2.86 -2.33
N TYR A 161 -14.00 3.15 -1.08
CA TYR A 161 -12.70 2.77 -0.55
C TYR A 161 -12.53 1.25 -0.49
N ASN A 162 -13.53 0.55 0.04
CA ASN A 162 -13.53 -0.91 0.12
C ASN A 162 -13.34 -1.56 -1.26
N VAL A 163 -14.10 -1.10 -2.26
CA VAL A 163 -14.00 -1.59 -3.65
C VAL A 163 -12.62 -1.32 -4.23
N SER A 164 -12.06 -0.11 -4.03
CA SER A 164 -10.72 0.21 -4.53
C SER A 164 -9.63 -0.71 -3.94
N LYS A 165 -9.70 -0.98 -2.63
CA LYS A 165 -8.71 -1.81 -1.95
C LYS A 165 -8.93 -3.32 -2.17
N ALA A 166 -10.16 -3.76 -2.38
CA ALA A 166 -10.45 -5.14 -2.82
C ALA A 166 -9.95 -5.38 -4.25
N GLY A 167 -10.18 -4.42 -5.17
CA GLY A 167 -9.63 -4.48 -6.53
C GLY A 167 -8.11 -4.49 -6.54
N LEU A 168 -7.47 -3.66 -5.71
CA LEU A 168 -6.01 -3.62 -5.59
C LEU A 168 -5.43 -4.95 -5.05
N LYS A 169 -6.13 -5.60 -4.10
CA LYS A 169 -5.74 -6.94 -3.63
C LYS A 169 -5.74 -7.93 -4.79
N ALA A 170 -6.86 -8.05 -5.50
CA ALA A 170 -6.97 -8.98 -6.62
C ALA A 170 -5.93 -8.67 -7.72
N TYR A 171 -5.72 -7.41 -8.05
CA TYR A 171 -4.69 -6.97 -9.00
C TYR A 171 -3.29 -7.39 -8.57
N THR A 172 -2.93 -7.21 -7.29
CA THR A 172 -1.59 -7.54 -6.79
C THR A 172 -1.35 -9.04 -6.77
N GLU A 173 -2.37 -9.86 -6.47
CA GLU A 173 -2.30 -11.32 -6.53
C GLU A 173 -2.02 -11.82 -7.96
N LEU A 174 -2.74 -11.27 -8.94
CA LEU A 174 -2.53 -11.57 -10.36
C LEU A 174 -1.15 -11.10 -10.83
N LEU A 175 -0.74 -9.89 -10.46
CA LEU A 175 0.58 -9.36 -10.78
C LEU A 175 1.70 -10.28 -10.24
N ALA A 176 1.60 -10.72 -9.00
CA ALA A 176 2.60 -11.62 -8.43
C ALA A 176 2.67 -12.97 -9.15
N HIS A 177 1.51 -13.49 -9.59
CA HIS A 177 1.45 -14.72 -10.40
C HIS A 177 2.17 -14.55 -11.75
N GLU A 178 1.87 -13.47 -12.47
CA GLU A 178 2.46 -13.19 -13.79
C GLU A 178 3.97 -12.91 -13.70
N LEU A 179 4.41 -12.14 -12.69
CA LEU A 179 5.84 -11.86 -12.47
C LEU A 179 6.64 -13.12 -12.19
N ARG A 180 6.09 -14.07 -11.43
CA ARG A 180 6.73 -15.36 -11.18
C ARG A 180 6.94 -16.13 -12.46
N GLY A 181 5.98 -16.10 -13.38
CA GLY A 181 6.11 -16.71 -14.71
C GLY A 181 7.13 -16.00 -15.61
N ALA A 182 7.18 -14.67 -15.55
CA ALA A 182 8.03 -13.85 -16.42
C ALA A 182 9.48 -13.72 -15.95
N ALA A 183 9.74 -13.72 -14.65
CA ALA A 183 11.05 -13.38 -14.07
C ALA A 183 11.49 -14.29 -12.90
N GLY A 184 10.72 -15.32 -12.55
CA GLY A 184 11.00 -16.14 -11.36
C GLY A 184 11.00 -15.29 -10.09
N ASP A 185 12.04 -15.45 -9.27
CA ASP A 185 12.21 -14.71 -8.03
C ASP A 185 12.93 -13.37 -8.21
N ARG A 186 13.34 -13.02 -9.44
CA ARG A 186 14.12 -11.79 -9.72
C ARG A 186 13.27 -10.52 -9.57
N VAL A 187 12.01 -10.57 -9.97
CA VAL A 187 11.05 -9.48 -9.81
C VAL A 187 9.81 -10.00 -9.09
N SER A 188 9.46 -9.42 -7.96
CA SER A 188 8.34 -9.86 -7.14
C SER A 188 7.35 -8.73 -6.84
N ALA A 189 6.11 -9.10 -6.51
CA ALA A 189 5.10 -8.16 -6.02
C ALA A 189 4.56 -8.63 -4.67
N HIS A 190 4.27 -7.67 -3.79
CA HIS A 190 3.78 -7.89 -2.42
C HIS A 190 2.65 -6.94 -2.09
N LEU A 191 1.73 -7.38 -1.26
CA LEU A 191 0.58 -6.60 -0.81
C LEU A 191 0.75 -6.20 0.66
N LEU A 192 1.02 -4.91 0.91
CA LEU A 192 0.99 -4.34 2.25
C LEU A 192 -0.46 -4.09 2.66
N ILE A 193 -0.88 -4.61 3.81
CA ILE A 193 -2.27 -4.56 4.29
C ILE A 193 -2.30 -3.91 5.67
N PRO A 194 -2.25 -2.57 5.75
CA PRO A 194 -2.34 -1.88 7.02
C PRO A 194 -3.72 -2.03 7.67
N GLY A 195 -3.70 -2.08 8.99
CA GLY A 195 -4.88 -1.89 9.82
C GLY A 195 -5.11 -0.41 10.16
N SER A 196 -5.56 -0.13 11.40
CA SER A 196 -5.69 1.22 11.90
C SER A 196 -4.31 1.87 12.04
N THR A 197 -4.00 2.84 11.17
CA THR A 197 -2.71 3.53 11.13
C THR A 197 -2.91 5.02 11.30
N TRP A 198 -2.16 5.62 12.22
CA TRP A 198 -2.19 7.05 12.49
C TRP A 198 -1.40 7.83 11.43
N THR A 199 -2.12 8.39 10.46
CA THR A 199 -1.57 9.18 9.35
C THR A 199 -2.43 10.43 9.12
N GLY A 200 -1.99 11.33 8.26
CA GLY A 200 -2.79 12.50 7.87
C GLY A 200 -4.18 12.12 7.31
N MET A 201 -4.28 11.01 6.61
CA MET A 201 -5.55 10.48 6.07
C MET A 201 -6.54 10.05 7.16
N THR A 202 -6.06 9.51 8.28
CA THR A 202 -6.88 8.94 9.36
C THR A 202 -7.00 9.86 10.57
N ARG A 203 -6.28 10.96 10.60
CA ARG A 203 -6.24 11.90 11.72
C ARG A 203 -7.57 12.63 11.85
N ARG A 204 -8.44 12.13 12.72
CA ARG A 204 -9.73 12.74 13.13
C ARG A 204 -9.71 13.28 14.56
N ALA A 205 -8.67 12.98 15.32
CA ALA A 205 -8.44 13.41 16.69
C ALA A 205 -7.12 14.18 16.80
N SER A 206 -6.89 14.88 17.91
CA SER A 206 -5.63 15.58 18.19
C SER A 206 -4.49 14.63 18.56
N GLU A 207 -4.81 13.46 19.07
CA GLU A 207 -3.85 12.44 19.53
C GLU A 207 -4.07 11.10 18.85
N LYS A 208 -2.99 10.31 18.75
CA LYS A 208 -3.05 8.95 18.18
C LYS A 208 -3.91 8.05 19.06
N PRO A 209 -4.98 7.41 18.52
CA PRO A 209 -5.72 6.42 19.26
C PRO A 209 -4.83 5.26 19.72
N PRO A 210 -5.04 4.71 20.95
CA PRO A 210 -4.23 3.59 21.46
C PRO A 210 -4.22 2.37 20.54
N GLY A 211 -5.32 2.09 19.86
CA GLY A 211 -5.47 0.98 18.93
C GLY A 211 -4.74 1.16 17.60
N ALA A 212 -4.38 2.39 17.22
CA ALA A 212 -3.73 2.64 15.94
C ALA A 212 -2.21 2.42 16.01
N TRP A 213 -1.65 1.82 14.97
CA TRP A 213 -0.20 1.82 14.75
C TRP A 213 0.31 3.16 14.23
N SER A 214 1.59 3.45 14.43
CA SER A 214 2.26 4.52 13.71
C SER A 214 2.63 4.08 12.29
N ALA A 215 2.96 5.05 11.44
CA ALA A 215 3.45 4.76 10.09
C ALA A 215 4.76 3.96 10.11
N GLU A 216 5.64 4.26 11.07
CA GLU A 216 6.91 3.57 11.28
C GLU A 216 6.70 2.10 11.63
N GLN A 217 5.77 1.78 12.55
CA GLN A 217 5.44 0.39 12.91
C GLN A 217 4.96 -0.41 11.69
N VAL A 218 4.17 0.20 10.80
CA VAL A 218 3.74 -0.44 9.55
C VAL A 218 4.92 -0.71 8.62
N VAL A 219 5.86 0.23 8.51
CA VAL A 219 7.03 0.10 7.65
C VAL A 219 8.01 -0.95 8.20
N ASP A 220 8.26 -0.96 9.50
CA ASP A 220 9.12 -1.98 10.13
C ASP A 220 8.56 -3.38 9.88
N PHE A 221 7.26 -3.57 10.10
CA PHE A 221 6.57 -4.82 9.81
C PHE A 221 6.65 -5.23 8.32
N MET A 222 6.48 -4.24 7.41
CA MET A 222 6.63 -4.45 5.97
C MET A 222 8.04 -4.96 5.63
N LEU A 223 9.07 -4.28 6.12
CA LEU A 223 10.46 -4.62 5.80
C LEU A 223 10.83 -6.01 6.33
N GLU A 224 10.43 -6.33 7.56
CA GLU A 224 10.61 -7.69 8.11
C GLU A 224 9.88 -8.76 7.30
N GLY A 225 8.66 -8.49 6.86
CA GLY A 225 7.90 -9.41 6.03
C GLY A 225 8.52 -9.63 4.64
N LEU A 226 9.01 -8.55 4.03
CA LEU A 226 9.74 -8.64 2.76
C LEU A 226 11.04 -9.47 2.89
N GLU A 227 11.75 -9.35 4.01
CA GLU A 227 12.94 -10.17 4.30
C GLU A 227 12.61 -11.66 4.50
N ARG A 228 11.40 -11.99 4.94
CA ARG A 228 10.89 -13.39 5.00
C ARG A 228 10.33 -13.90 3.67
N GLY A 229 10.10 -13.01 2.68
CA GLY A 229 9.44 -13.34 1.42
C GLY A 229 7.92 -13.43 1.53
N ASP A 230 7.30 -12.82 2.56
CA ASP A 230 5.85 -12.83 2.74
C ASP A 230 5.14 -12.03 1.65
N PHE A 231 4.20 -12.63 0.93
CA PHE A 231 3.39 -11.91 -0.07
C PHE A 231 2.35 -11.01 0.59
N TYR A 232 1.61 -11.53 1.58
CA TYR A 232 0.62 -10.76 2.33
C TYR A 232 1.25 -10.18 3.60
N LEU A 233 1.57 -8.89 3.56
CA LEU A 233 2.11 -8.15 4.69
C LEU A 233 0.94 -7.60 5.52
N LEU A 234 0.18 -8.51 6.17
CA LEU A 234 -1.00 -8.18 6.96
C LEU A 234 -0.59 -7.68 8.33
N CYS A 235 -0.58 -6.34 8.47
CA CYS A 235 -0.22 -5.67 9.70
C CYS A 235 -1.31 -5.89 10.77
N PRO A 236 -1.00 -6.43 11.95
CA PRO A 236 -1.90 -6.32 13.07
C PRO A 236 -2.04 -4.85 13.48
N ASP A 237 -3.08 -4.52 14.23
CA ASP A 237 -3.16 -3.28 14.99
C ASP A 237 -3.36 -3.62 16.47
N ASN A 238 -3.23 -2.63 17.38
CA ASN A 238 -3.24 -2.92 18.80
C ASN A 238 -4.58 -3.51 19.30
N ASP A 239 -5.69 -3.14 18.64
CA ASP A 239 -7.05 -3.59 18.99
C ASP A 239 -7.51 -4.81 18.19
N THR A 240 -6.75 -5.20 17.17
CA THR A 240 -7.11 -6.32 16.28
C THR A 240 -5.90 -7.22 16.04
N PRO A 241 -5.69 -8.20 16.93
CA PRO A 241 -4.60 -9.18 16.76
C PRO A 241 -4.82 -10.03 15.51
N ARG A 242 -3.76 -10.66 15.03
CA ARG A 242 -3.74 -11.50 13.83
C ARG A 242 -4.82 -12.57 13.84
N ALA A 243 -5.02 -13.25 14.97
CA ALA A 243 -6.03 -14.30 15.10
C ALA A 243 -7.45 -13.80 14.85
N LEU A 244 -7.77 -12.57 15.32
CA LEU A 244 -9.08 -11.95 15.05
C LEU A 244 -9.26 -11.59 13.59
N ASP A 245 -8.21 -11.10 12.90
CA ASP A 245 -8.27 -10.85 11.47
C ASP A 245 -8.51 -12.13 10.68
N GLU A 246 -7.86 -13.23 11.04
CA GLU A 246 -8.05 -14.56 10.42
C GLU A 246 -9.48 -15.06 10.56
N LYS A 247 -10.05 -14.95 11.77
CA LYS A 247 -11.47 -15.27 12.00
C LYS A 247 -12.42 -14.40 11.15
N ARG A 248 -12.16 -13.09 11.07
CA ARG A 248 -12.96 -12.17 10.24
C ARG A 248 -12.90 -12.53 8.75
N MET A 249 -11.73 -12.88 8.24
CA MET A 249 -11.55 -13.31 6.85
C MET A 249 -12.24 -14.65 6.59
N ALA A 250 -12.07 -15.63 7.48
CA ALA A 250 -12.73 -16.93 7.38
C ALA A 250 -14.26 -16.80 7.41
N TRP A 251 -14.80 -15.91 8.26
CA TRP A 251 -16.23 -15.64 8.29
C TRP A 251 -16.74 -15.10 6.96
N MET A 252 -16.04 -14.15 6.36
CA MET A 252 -16.44 -13.57 5.07
C MET A 252 -16.36 -14.56 3.92
N ALA A 253 -15.33 -15.40 3.90
CA ALA A 253 -15.26 -16.50 2.93
C ALA A 253 -16.47 -17.46 3.10
N GLY A 254 -16.85 -17.73 4.34
CA GLY A 254 -18.03 -18.51 4.66
C GLY A 254 -19.35 -17.91 4.18
N ASP A 255 -19.46 -16.58 4.03
CA ASP A 255 -20.67 -15.97 3.44
C ASP A 255 -20.93 -16.48 2.02
N VAL A 256 -19.87 -16.60 1.23
CA VAL A 256 -19.96 -17.12 -0.15
C VAL A 256 -20.15 -18.65 -0.16
N ILE A 257 -19.42 -19.38 0.67
CA ILE A 257 -19.44 -20.85 0.71
C ILE A 257 -20.82 -21.37 1.15
N GLU A 258 -21.39 -20.76 2.17
CA GLU A 258 -22.66 -21.19 2.79
C GLU A 258 -23.88 -20.44 2.23
N ASN A 259 -23.67 -19.52 1.28
CA ASN A 259 -24.72 -18.65 0.73
C ASN A 259 -25.48 -17.88 1.84
N ARG A 260 -24.74 -17.34 2.81
CA ARG A 260 -25.29 -16.47 3.85
C ARG A 260 -25.63 -15.08 3.28
N PRO A 261 -26.44 -14.27 3.96
CA PRO A 261 -26.65 -12.87 3.56
C PRO A 261 -25.32 -12.12 3.37
N ALA A 262 -25.25 -11.28 2.36
CA ALA A 262 -24.03 -10.49 2.09
C ALA A 262 -23.62 -9.69 3.33
N LEU A 263 -22.33 -9.71 3.67
CA LEU A 263 -21.77 -9.06 4.84
C LEU A 263 -22.46 -9.51 6.16
N SER A 264 -22.67 -10.82 6.29
CA SER A 264 -23.42 -11.41 7.42
C SER A 264 -22.87 -11.04 8.79
N ARG A 265 -21.59 -10.69 8.90
CA ARG A 265 -20.97 -10.14 10.11
C ARG A 265 -21.76 -8.95 10.70
N TRP A 266 -22.41 -8.15 9.87
CA TRP A 266 -23.21 -6.97 10.26
C TRP A 266 -24.72 -7.18 10.09
N HIS A 267 -25.14 -8.40 9.75
CA HIS A 267 -26.56 -8.74 9.65
C HIS A 267 -27.13 -9.06 11.04
N PRO A 268 -28.29 -8.49 11.43
CA PRO A 268 -28.86 -8.70 12.77
C PRO A 268 -28.96 -10.16 13.18
N ASP A 269 -29.41 -11.04 12.27
CA ASP A 269 -29.64 -12.47 12.56
C ASP A 269 -28.33 -13.27 12.75
N TYR A 270 -27.18 -12.68 12.46
CA TYR A 270 -25.86 -13.33 12.56
C TYR A 270 -24.98 -12.75 13.66
N THR A 271 -25.44 -11.74 14.39
CA THR A 271 -24.63 -11.07 15.44
C THR A 271 -24.11 -12.05 16.50
N GLU A 272 -24.99 -12.89 17.04
CA GLU A 272 -24.61 -13.88 18.07
C GLU A 272 -23.72 -14.98 17.50
N ARG A 273 -24.02 -15.47 16.30
CA ARG A 273 -23.22 -16.48 15.60
C ARG A 273 -21.80 -15.98 15.32
N PHE A 274 -21.67 -14.72 14.84
CA PHE A 274 -20.39 -14.11 14.62
C PHE A 274 -19.62 -13.91 15.93
N ALA A 275 -20.28 -13.42 17.00
CA ALA A 275 -19.66 -13.25 18.30
C ALA A 275 -19.13 -14.57 18.87
N ALA A 276 -19.91 -15.65 18.74
CA ALA A 276 -19.46 -17.00 19.13
C ALA A 276 -18.26 -17.49 18.29
N PHE A 277 -18.27 -17.23 16.99
CA PHE A 277 -17.20 -17.65 16.07
C PHE A 277 -15.86 -17.00 16.38
N ILE A 278 -15.83 -15.75 16.86
CA ILE A 278 -14.59 -15.03 17.16
C ILE A 278 -14.17 -15.14 18.63
N LYS A 279 -14.93 -15.82 19.50
CA LYS A 279 -14.73 -15.82 20.96
C LYS A 279 -13.34 -16.29 21.41
N ASP A 280 -12.71 -17.17 20.62
CA ASP A 280 -11.41 -17.76 20.93
C ASP A 280 -10.27 -17.20 20.03
N ALA A 281 -10.41 -15.94 19.60
CA ALA A 281 -9.45 -15.28 18.71
C ALA A 281 -8.50 -14.34 19.45
#